data_fdbed8c80a2c6bed7117d37fa8a07934
#
_entry.id   fdbed8c80a2c6bed7117d37fa8a07934
#
_cell.length_a   1.000
_cell.length_b   1.000
_cell.length_c   1.000
_cell.angle_alpha   90.00
_cell.angle_beta   90.00
_cell.angle_gamma   90.00
#
_symmetry.space_group_name_H-M   'P 1'
#
loop_
_entity.id
_entity.type
_entity.pdbx_description
1 polymer ?
#
loop_
_entity_poly.entity_id
_entity_poly.type
_entity_poly.pdbx_seq_one_letter_code
_entity_poly.pdbx_strand_id
1 'polypeptide(L)'
;MHIKPHLSGESSAAEAVIARESTEFSDELWTAVALDNEQEVLLDTLSEEASDGYLDRLILTAPAHPQLNARWQAAELIGRRPTPNGRSVLKLLCRDEHPYVAKRAQNSKEYWEENAAM
;
A
#
# COMPACT_ATOMS: atom_id res chain seq x y z
N MET A 1 -10.21 11.25 23.26
CA MET A 1 -10.25 10.67 22.65
C MET A 1 -10.83 10.05 21.86
N HIS A 2 -10.99 9.60 21.77
CA HIS A 2 -11.24 8.83 21.08
C HIS A 2 -11.50 8.26 20.18
N ILE A 3 -11.96 8.61 20.06
CA ILE A 3 -11.56 7.76 18.98
C ILE A 3 -12.25 6.42 19.00
N LYS A 4 -12.43 5.84 17.86
CA LYS A 4 -13.09 4.58 17.71
C LYS A 4 -12.24 3.48 18.32
N PRO A 5 -12.63 2.86 19.42
CA PRO A 5 -11.74 1.93 20.11
C PRO A 5 -11.29 0.74 19.26
N HIS A 6 -12.19 0.17 18.47
CA HIS A 6 -11.83 -0.98 17.65
C HIS A 6 -10.86 -0.61 16.54
N LEU A 7 -11.04 0.56 15.92
CA LEU A 7 -10.14 1.05 14.90
C LEU A 7 -8.78 1.38 15.47
N SER A 8 -8.78 2.00 16.67
CA SER A 8 -7.54 2.30 17.35
C SER A 8 -6.73 1.04 17.62
N GLY A 9 -7.40 -0.03 18.07
CA GLY A 9 -6.73 -1.28 18.33
C GLY A 9 -6.12 -1.89 17.09
N GLU A 10 -6.89 -1.89 15.99
CA GLU A 10 -6.42 -2.41 14.71
C GLU A 10 -5.26 -1.58 14.18
N SER A 11 -5.40 -0.25 14.23
CA SER A 11 -4.35 0.64 13.75
C SER A 11 -3.07 0.49 14.58
N SER A 12 -3.20 0.35 15.89
CA SER A 12 -2.03 0.17 16.76
C SER A 12 -1.28 -1.11 16.44
N ALA A 13 -2.00 -2.21 16.20
CA ALA A 13 -1.38 -3.47 15.85
C ALA A 13 -0.67 -3.37 14.49
N ALA A 14 -1.34 -2.73 13.52
CA ALA A 14 -0.77 -2.55 12.20
C ALA A 14 0.45 -1.63 12.24
N GLU A 15 0.38 -0.55 13.02
CA GLU A 15 1.51 0.36 13.17
C GLU A 15 2.71 -0.34 13.80
N ALA A 16 2.46 -1.26 14.74
CA ALA A 16 3.53 -2.05 15.34
C ALA A 16 4.19 -2.96 14.30
N VAL A 17 3.41 -3.54 13.41
CA VAL A 17 3.94 -4.36 12.32
C VAL A 17 4.83 -3.51 11.41
N ILE A 18 4.37 -2.32 11.06
CA ILE A 18 5.14 -1.40 10.22
C ILE A 18 6.42 -0.98 10.93
N ALA A 19 6.33 -0.63 12.20
CA ALA A 19 7.50 -0.18 12.97
C ALA A 19 8.58 -1.24 13.06
N ARG A 20 8.20 -2.51 13.12
CA ARG A 20 9.15 -3.62 13.15
C ARG A 20 9.54 -4.10 11.77
N GLU A 21 8.92 -3.55 10.74
CA GLU A 21 9.14 -3.94 9.35
C GLU A 21 9.00 -5.45 9.14
N SER A 22 7.96 -6.02 9.75
CA SER A 22 7.70 -7.45 9.67
C SER A 22 6.97 -7.80 8.38
N THR A 23 7.42 -8.85 7.69
CA THR A 23 6.72 -9.36 6.50
C THR A 23 5.91 -10.62 6.81
N GLU A 24 5.94 -11.09 8.06
CA GLU A 24 5.16 -12.26 8.46
C GLU A 24 3.66 -12.02 8.41
N PHE A 25 3.23 -10.78 8.63
CA PHE A 25 1.83 -10.42 8.71
C PHE A 25 1.39 -9.53 7.57
N SER A 26 1.95 -9.74 6.37
CA SER A 26 1.67 -8.88 5.22
C SER A 26 0.19 -8.89 4.84
N ASP A 27 -0.45 -10.07 4.83
CA ASP A 27 -1.88 -10.16 4.51
C ASP A 27 -2.72 -9.38 5.50
N GLU A 28 -2.44 -9.55 6.80
CA GLU A 28 -3.18 -8.85 7.85
C GLU A 28 -2.94 -7.35 7.77
N LEU A 29 -1.72 -6.94 7.45
CA LEU A 29 -1.40 -5.53 7.30
C LEU A 29 -2.19 -4.93 6.14
N TRP A 30 -2.21 -5.61 4.98
CA TRP A 30 -2.99 -5.13 3.84
C TRP A 30 -4.48 -5.09 4.14
N THR A 31 -4.98 -6.05 4.94
CA THR A 31 -6.38 -6.02 5.38
C THR A 31 -6.65 -4.77 6.24
N ALA A 32 -5.74 -4.44 7.14
CA ALA A 32 -5.87 -3.24 7.96
C ALA A 32 -5.82 -1.98 7.10
N VAL A 33 -4.94 -1.93 6.12
CA VAL A 33 -4.85 -0.80 5.19
C VAL A 33 -6.17 -0.66 4.43
N ALA A 34 -6.75 -1.79 3.99
CA ALA A 34 -8.03 -1.76 3.27
C ALA A 34 -9.15 -1.20 4.13
N LEU A 35 -9.19 -1.56 5.42
CA LEU A 35 -10.22 -1.07 6.35
C LEU A 35 -10.04 0.42 6.66
N ASP A 36 -8.84 0.92 6.54
CA ASP A 36 -8.49 2.31 6.85
C ASP A 36 -8.55 3.21 5.61
N ASN A 37 -9.21 2.77 4.55
CA ASN A 37 -9.14 3.45 3.26
C ASN A 37 -9.70 4.86 3.24
N GLU A 38 -10.58 5.20 4.16
CA GLU A 38 -11.13 6.55 4.21
C GLU A 38 -10.20 7.56 4.87
N GLN A 39 -9.45 7.13 5.88
CA GLN A 39 -8.55 8.02 6.60
C GLN A 39 -7.09 7.92 6.11
N GLU A 40 -6.73 6.78 5.56
CA GLU A 40 -5.41 6.53 5.00
C GLU A 40 -4.25 6.74 5.98
N VAL A 41 -4.50 6.54 7.27
CA VAL A 41 -3.46 6.71 8.28
C VAL A 41 -2.34 5.70 8.08
N LEU A 42 -2.69 4.44 7.81
CA LEU A 42 -1.69 3.40 7.60
C LEU A 42 -0.92 3.59 6.30
N LEU A 43 -1.61 4.04 5.25
CA LEU A 43 -0.96 4.33 3.99
C LEU A 43 0.06 5.46 4.16
N ASP A 44 -0.34 6.52 4.87
CA ASP A 44 0.56 7.63 5.16
C ASP A 44 1.76 7.17 6.00
N THR A 45 1.52 6.32 7.01
CA THR A 45 2.60 5.81 7.85
C THR A 45 3.61 5.01 7.03
N LEU A 46 3.12 4.13 6.16
CA LEU A 46 3.99 3.38 5.26
C LEU A 46 4.78 4.31 4.35
N SER A 47 4.09 5.30 3.79
CA SER A 47 4.70 6.24 2.86
C SER A 47 5.81 7.08 3.51
N GLU A 48 5.63 7.46 4.76
CA GLU A 48 6.52 8.40 5.44
C GLU A 48 7.59 7.75 6.27
N GLU A 49 7.33 6.56 6.83
CA GLU A 49 8.20 5.99 7.85
C GLU A 49 8.89 4.68 7.48
N ALA A 50 8.35 3.92 6.53
CA ALA A 50 8.92 2.63 6.20
C ALA A 50 10.18 2.77 5.33
N SER A 51 11.11 1.84 5.49
CA SER A 51 12.32 1.81 4.67
C SER A 51 12.01 1.32 3.25
N ASP A 52 12.85 1.70 2.29
CA ASP A 52 12.69 1.27 0.91
C ASP A 52 12.72 -0.25 0.79
N GLY A 53 13.61 -0.91 1.52
CA GLY A 53 13.70 -2.36 1.46
C GLY A 53 12.45 -3.06 1.96
N TYR A 54 11.87 -2.55 3.05
CA TYR A 54 10.64 -3.11 3.56
C TYR A 54 9.48 -2.91 2.58
N LEU A 55 9.35 -1.67 2.06
CA LEU A 55 8.30 -1.38 1.08
C LEU A 55 8.42 -2.27 -0.14
N ASP A 56 9.65 -2.47 -0.63
CA ASP A 56 9.88 -3.27 -1.82
C ASP A 56 9.45 -4.72 -1.64
N ARG A 57 9.59 -5.26 -0.43
CA ARG A 57 9.12 -6.60 -0.12
C ARG A 57 7.61 -6.65 0.10
N LEU A 58 7.09 -5.63 0.80
CA LEU A 58 5.67 -5.60 1.15
C LEU A 58 4.77 -5.51 -0.08
N ILE A 59 5.14 -4.67 -1.06
CA ILE A 59 4.30 -4.47 -2.24
C ILE A 59 4.15 -5.73 -3.09
N LEU A 60 5.10 -6.67 -2.98
CA LEU A 60 5.02 -7.92 -3.73
C LEU A 60 3.83 -8.78 -3.31
N THR A 61 3.33 -8.59 -2.09
CA THR A 61 2.22 -9.38 -1.56
C THR A 61 0.85 -8.78 -1.88
N ALA A 62 0.81 -7.53 -2.35
CA ALA A 62 -0.45 -6.82 -2.54
C ALA A 62 -1.30 -7.32 -3.70
N PRO A 63 -0.74 -7.63 -4.89
CA PRO A 63 -1.59 -7.99 -6.03
C PRO A 63 -2.48 -9.22 -5.80
N ALA A 64 -2.07 -10.12 -4.93
CA ALA A 64 -2.83 -11.32 -4.63
C ALA A 64 -3.86 -11.12 -3.52
N HIS A 65 -3.89 -9.95 -2.89
CA HIS A 65 -4.80 -9.71 -1.78
C HIS A 65 -6.26 -9.63 -2.29
N PRO A 66 -7.20 -10.27 -1.59
CA PRO A 66 -8.58 -10.33 -2.08
C PRO A 66 -9.34 -9.00 -2.04
N GLN A 67 -8.91 -8.05 -1.22
CA GLN A 67 -9.66 -6.80 -1.08
C GLN A 67 -9.13 -5.72 -2.02
N LEU A 68 -10.03 -5.17 -2.83
CA LEU A 68 -9.62 -4.15 -3.80
C LEU A 68 -9.07 -2.89 -3.12
N ASN A 69 -9.55 -2.57 -1.92
CA ASN A 69 -9.05 -1.39 -1.21
C ASN A 69 -7.60 -1.56 -0.76
N ALA A 70 -7.12 -2.77 -0.58
CA ALA A 70 -5.70 -3.01 -0.34
C ALA A 70 -4.91 -2.84 -1.64
N ARG A 71 -5.42 -3.38 -2.73
CA ARG A 71 -4.70 -3.36 -4.01
C ARG A 71 -4.53 -1.95 -4.56
N TRP A 72 -5.59 -1.12 -4.54
CA TRP A 72 -5.44 0.24 -5.07
C TRP A 72 -4.56 1.10 -4.16
N GLN A 73 -4.59 0.87 -2.85
CA GLN A 73 -3.72 1.61 -1.95
C GLN A 73 -2.25 1.22 -2.12
N ALA A 74 -2.00 -0.05 -2.46
CA ALA A 74 -0.64 -0.46 -2.80
C ALA A 74 -0.16 0.27 -4.05
N ALA A 75 -1.02 0.44 -5.05
CA ALA A 75 -0.66 1.20 -6.24
C ALA A 75 -0.33 2.65 -5.89
N GLU A 76 -1.12 3.24 -5.00
CA GLU A 76 -0.87 4.61 -4.54
C GLU A 76 0.47 4.70 -3.81
N LEU A 77 0.75 3.75 -2.93
CA LEU A 77 2.01 3.72 -2.18
C LEU A 77 3.21 3.66 -3.11
N ILE A 78 3.14 2.82 -4.14
CA ILE A 78 4.24 2.69 -5.09
C ILE A 78 4.48 4.00 -5.83
N GLY A 79 3.42 4.72 -6.15
CA GLY A 79 3.56 6.03 -6.78
C GLY A 79 4.25 7.05 -5.87
N ARG A 80 3.96 6.99 -4.57
CA ARG A 80 4.58 7.89 -3.59
C ARG A 80 6.02 7.50 -3.25
N ARG A 81 6.30 6.21 -3.21
CA ARG A 81 7.59 5.67 -2.80
C ARG A 81 8.06 4.61 -3.79
N PRO A 82 8.61 5.02 -4.95
CA PRO A 82 9.10 4.06 -5.94
C PRO A 82 10.23 3.20 -5.40
N THR A 83 10.15 1.89 -5.65
CA THR A 83 11.17 0.93 -5.27
C THR A 83 11.49 0.03 -6.47
N PRO A 84 12.58 -0.75 -6.43
CA PRO A 84 12.98 -1.55 -7.59
C PRO A 84 11.89 -2.46 -8.16
N ASN A 85 11.10 -3.12 -7.30
CA ASN A 85 10.02 -3.99 -7.76
C ASN A 85 8.72 -3.24 -8.05
N GLY A 86 8.65 -1.96 -7.70
CA GLY A 86 7.41 -1.18 -7.81
C GLY A 86 6.88 -1.12 -9.23
N ARG A 87 7.75 -0.94 -10.23
CA ARG A 87 7.31 -0.86 -11.62
C ARG A 87 6.65 -2.16 -12.07
N SER A 88 7.22 -3.31 -11.70
CA SER A 88 6.64 -4.60 -12.06
C SER A 88 5.30 -4.81 -11.39
N VAL A 89 5.19 -4.42 -10.12
CA VAL A 89 3.93 -4.54 -9.38
C VAL A 89 2.87 -3.63 -10.00
N LEU A 90 3.23 -2.39 -10.36
CA LEU A 90 2.28 -1.49 -11.03
C LEU A 90 1.79 -2.06 -12.35
N LYS A 91 2.66 -2.71 -13.12
CA LYS A 91 2.24 -3.33 -14.38
C LYS A 91 1.20 -4.41 -14.13
N LEU A 92 1.38 -5.21 -13.07
CA LEU A 92 0.38 -6.21 -12.70
C LEU A 92 -0.93 -5.55 -12.29
N LEU A 93 -0.87 -4.51 -11.46
CA LEU A 93 -2.07 -3.85 -10.97
C LEU A 93 -2.80 -3.09 -12.07
N CYS A 94 -2.10 -2.62 -13.11
CA CYS A 94 -2.74 -2.02 -14.29
C CYS A 94 -3.64 -3.03 -15.02
N ARG A 95 -3.42 -4.32 -14.80
CA ARG A 95 -4.22 -5.39 -15.39
C ARG A 95 -5.19 -5.99 -14.40
N ASP A 96 -5.39 -5.34 -13.26
CA ASP A 96 -6.30 -5.84 -12.24
C ASP A 96 -7.70 -5.98 -12.81
N GLU A 97 -8.41 -7.03 -12.38
CA GLU A 97 -9.76 -7.27 -12.85
C GLU A 97 -10.75 -6.18 -12.44
N HIS A 98 -10.43 -5.43 -11.37
CA HIS A 98 -11.29 -4.36 -10.91
C HIS A 98 -10.86 -3.04 -11.57
N PRO A 99 -11.77 -2.37 -12.31
CA PRO A 99 -11.40 -1.15 -13.07
C PRO A 99 -10.82 -0.04 -12.20
N TYR A 100 -11.28 0.10 -10.98
CA TYR A 100 -10.77 1.16 -10.10
C TYR A 100 -9.31 0.92 -9.74
N VAL A 101 -8.95 -0.33 -9.43
CA VAL A 101 -7.57 -0.67 -9.12
C VAL A 101 -6.69 -0.43 -10.35
N ALA A 102 -7.14 -0.90 -11.50
CA ALA A 102 -6.39 -0.71 -12.74
C ALA A 102 -6.16 0.77 -13.03
N LYS A 103 -7.19 1.60 -12.83
CA LYS A 103 -7.06 3.03 -13.07
C LYS A 103 -6.09 3.69 -12.11
N ARG A 104 -6.17 3.35 -10.82
CA ARG A 104 -5.27 3.93 -9.84
C ARG A 104 -3.83 3.53 -10.13
N ALA A 105 -3.62 2.27 -10.53
CA ALA A 105 -2.28 1.81 -10.91
C ALA A 105 -1.75 2.54 -12.14
N GLN A 106 -2.61 2.77 -13.13
CA GLN A 106 -2.22 3.51 -14.32
C GLN A 106 -1.82 4.95 -13.96
N ASN A 107 -2.58 5.60 -13.07
CA ASN A 107 -2.25 6.95 -12.63
C ASN A 107 -0.89 6.99 -11.94
N SER A 108 -0.61 6.05 -11.06
CA SER A 108 0.67 5.98 -10.36
C SER A 108 1.82 5.72 -11.33
N LYS A 109 1.60 4.86 -12.32
CA LYS A 109 2.60 4.54 -13.33
C LYS A 109 2.95 5.78 -14.13
N GLU A 110 1.95 6.55 -14.57
CA GLU A 110 2.16 7.77 -15.33
C GLU A 110 2.90 8.81 -14.49
N TYR A 111 2.50 8.97 -13.24
CA TYR A 111 3.16 9.89 -12.33
C TYR A 111 4.63 9.52 -12.16
N TRP A 112 4.91 8.24 -11.97
CA TRP A 112 6.28 7.75 -11.82
C TRP A 112 7.09 8.04 -13.08
N GLU A 113 6.53 7.74 -14.25
CA GLU A 113 7.24 7.94 -15.50
C GLU A 113 7.55 9.41 -15.76
N GLU A 114 6.61 10.30 -15.48
CA GLU A 114 6.82 11.73 -15.60
C GLU A 114 7.94 12.21 -14.68
N ASN A 115 7.95 11.75 -13.44
CA ASN A 115 8.94 12.20 -12.48
C ASN A 115 10.31 11.57 -12.74
N ALA A 116 10.35 10.36 -13.25
CA ALA A 116 11.62 9.70 -13.58
C ALA A 116 12.30 10.35 -14.77
N ALA A 117 11.54 11.00 -15.65
CA ALA A 117 12.09 11.65 -16.82
C ALA A 117 12.79 12.97 -16.49
N MET A 118 12.59 13.50 -15.30
CA MET A 118 13.24 14.70 -14.85
C MET A 118 14.54 14.38 -14.15
#